data_853d1cc77cfae8d178b5380ef3766918
#
_entry.id   853d1cc77cfae8d178b5380ef3766918
#
_cell.length_a   1.000
_cell.length_b   1.000
_cell.length_c   1.000
_cell.angle_alpha   90.00
_cell.angle_beta   90.00
_cell.angle_gamma   90.00
#
_symmetry.space_group_name_H-M   'P 1'
#
loop_
_entity.id
_entity.type
_entity.pdbx_description
1 polymer ?
#
loop_
_entity_poly.entity_id
_entity_poly.type
_entity_poly.pdbx_seq_one_letter_code
_entity_poly.pdbx_strand_id
1 'polypeptide(L)'
;MRAILFVDDHEILARLSCEILEMQGYRAVSAYNGADALRKFDEEDFDILVTDFRMEGMNGVELARKVHEKHPEVPVIIVTGYGPVDGGKDVVACLQKEDLFPTLLEKIKTFLDEKTPQPVSRTA
;
A
#
# COMPACT_ATOMS: atom_id res chain seq x y z
N MET A 1 0.81 -5.31 15.53
CA MET A 1 0.38 -5.82 14.21
C MET A 1 0.50 -4.71 13.18
N ARG A 2 1.14 -4.98 12.07
CA ARG A 2 1.29 -3.99 11.02
C ARG A 2 -0.02 -3.79 10.27
N ALA A 3 -0.37 -2.56 9.98
CA ALA A 3 -1.63 -2.21 9.33
C ALA A 3 -1.40 -1.74 7.89
N ILE A 4 -2.16 -2.30 6.98
CA ILE A 4 -2.06 -2.03 5.55
C ILE A 4 -3.40 -1.47 5.07
N LEU A 5 -3.35 -0.36 4.31
CA LEU A 5 -4.53 0.10 3.60
C LEU A 5 -4.40 -0.29 2.14
N PHE A 6 -5.34 -1.07 1.65
CA PHE A 6 -5.35 -1.55 0.26
C PHE A 6 -6.46 -0.84 -0.50
N VAL A 7 -6.11 -0.09 -1.52
CA VAL A 7 -7.04 0.78 -2.24
C VAL A 7 -7.22 0.30 -3.68
N ASP A 8 -8.45 -0.04 -4.03
CA ASP A 8 -8.80 -0.48 -5.39
C ASP A 8 -10.29 -0.26 -5.57
N ASP A 9 -10.71 0.36 -6.65
CA ASP A 9 -12.12 0.60 -6.92
C ASP A 9 -12.88 -0.67 -7.29
N HIS A 10 -12.17 -1.75 -7.55
CA HIS A 10 -12.77 -3.07 -7.72
C HIS A 10 -12.93 -3.70 -6.33
N GLU A 11 -14.11 -3.56 -5.74
CA GLU A 11 -14.34 -3.91 -4.33
C GLU A 11 -14.03 -5.37 -4.00
N ILE A 12 -14.41 -6.29 -4.88
CA ILE A 12 -14.18 -7.71 -4.61
C ILE A 12 -12.68 -7.99 -4.55
N LEU A 13 -11.92 -7.46 -5.49
CA LEU A 13 -10.47 -7.65 -5.51
C LEU A 13 -9.83 -7.05 -4.26
N ALA A 14 -10.26 -5.86 -3.87
CA ALA A 14 -9.71 -5.21 -2.67
C ALA A 14 -9.97 -6.06 -1.43
N ARG A 15 -11.17 -6.58 -1.28
CA ARG A 15 -11.53 -7.39 -0.12
C ARG A 15 -10.77 -8.71 -0.08
N LEU A 16 -10.66 -9.39 -1.24
CA LEU A 16 -9.91 -10.64 -1.31
C LEU A 16 -8.43 -10.42 -1.01
N SER A 17 -7.87 -9.32 -1.50
CA SER A 17 -6.48 -9.00 -1.23
C SER A 17 -6.26 -8.77 0.27
N CYS A 18 -7.19 -8.09 0.92
CA CYS A 18 -7.11 -7.90 2.37
C CYS A 18 -7.18 -9.22 3.13
N GLU A 19 -8.03 -10.15 2.68
CA GLU A 19 -8.10 -11.46 3.32
C GLU A 19 -6.77 -12.20 3.23
N ILE A 20 -6.12 -12.15 2.06
CA ILE A 20 -4.82 -12.78 1.89
C ILE A 20 -3.79 -12.15 2.82
N LEU A 21 -3.78 -10.82 2.92
CA LEU A 21 -2.85 -10.13 3.79
C LEU A 21 -3.09 -10.47 5.26
N GLU A 22 -4.35 -10.59 5.65
CA GLU A 22 -4.68 -10.98 7.02
C GLU A 22 -4.21 -12.39 7.34
N MET A 23 -4.27 -13.29 6.37
CA MET A 23 -3.76 -14.65 6.56
C MET A 23 -2.25 -14.66 6.79
N GLN A 24 -1.56 -13.61 6.36
CA GLN A 24 -0.12 -13.48 6.57
C GLN A 24 0.23 -12.75 7.87
N GLY A 25 -0.77 -12.38 8.66
CA GLY A 25 -0.53 -11.77 9.97
C GLY A 25 -0.62 -10.26 9.99
N TYR A 26 -1.05 -9.63 8.91
CA TYR A 26 -1.22 -8.18 8.86
C TYR A 26 -2.66 -7.81 9.19
N ARG A 27 -2.86 -6.58 9.66
CA ARG A 27 -4.18 -6.00 9.72
C ARG A 27 -4.39 -5.29 8.38
N ALA A 28 -5.42 -5.65 7.65
CA ALA A 28 -5.65 -5.08 6.32
C ALA A 28 -7.04 -4.49 6.22
N VAL A 29 -7.10 -3.26 5.73
CA VAL A 29 -8.35 -2.52 5.54
C VAL A 29 -8.45 -2.12 4.08
N SER A 30 -9.62 -2.26 3.49
CA SER A 30 -9.82 -1.88 2.10
C SER A 30 -10.44 -0.48 2.00
N ALA A 31 -10.10 0.22 0.92
CA ALA A 31 -10.76 1.46 0.53
C ALA A 31 -11.00 1.38 -0.97
N TYR A 32 -12.02 2.07 -1.46
CA TYR A 32 -12.47 1.87 -2.83
C TYR A 32 -12.25 3.08 -3.73
N ASN A 33 -11.68 4.14 -3.20
CA ASN A 33 -11.27 5.30 -3.98
C ASN A 33 -10.34 6.16 -3.13
N GLY A 34 -9.76 7.19 -3.74
CA GLY A 34 -8.80 8.05 -3.05
C GLY A 34 -9.41 8.81 -1.88
N ALA A 35 -10.62 9.32 -2.05
CA ALA A 35 -11.28 10.07 -0.96
C ALA A 35 -11.53 9.18 0.24
N ASP A 36 -11.99 7.95 0.01
CA ASP A 36 -12.22 6.98 1.08
C ASP A 36 -10.90 6.63 1.78
N ALA A 37 -9.83 6.46 1.00
CA ALA A 37 -8.51 6.17 1.54
C ALA A 37 -8.02 7.30 2.44
N LEU A 38 -8.16 8.54 1.99
CA LEU A 38 -7.74 9.70 2.79
C LEU A 38 -8.52 9.81 4.09
N ARG A 39 -9.82 9.56 4.02
CA ARG A 39 -10.66 9.57 5.22
C ARG A 39 -10.18 8.52 6.22
N LYS A 40 -9.85 7.34 5.74
CA LYS A 40 -9.39 6.26 6.63
C LYS A 40 -8.02 6.57 7.23
N PHE A 41 -7.15 7.23 6.47
CA PHE A 41 -5.87 7.68 7.03
C PHE A 41 -6.04 8.71 8.14
N ASP A 42 -7.11 9.49 8.11
CA ASP A 42 -7.39 10.44 9.18
C ASP A 42 -7.96 9.76 10.42
N GLU A 43 -8.61 8.61 10.24
CA GLU A 43 -9.28 7.92 11.33
C GLU A 43 -8.37 6.94 12.07
N GLU A 44 -7.37 6.39 11.41
CA GLU A 44 -6.48 5.41 12.03
C GLU A 44 -5.12 5.40 11.33
N ASP A 45 -4.16 4.79 12.01
CA ASP A 45 -2.80 4.74 11.49
C ASP A 45 -2.58 3.52 10.62
N PHE A 46 -1.88 3.72 9.52
CA PHE A 46 -1.45 2.64 8.64
C PHE A 46 0.06 2.68 8.46
N ASP A 47 0.66 1.52 8.34
CA ASP A 47 2.11 1.39 8.16
C ASP A 47 2.51 1.41 6.70
N ILE A 48 1.60 1.07 5.80
CA ILE A 48 1.89 1.05 4.37
C ILE A 48 0.59 1.25 3.59
N LEU A 49 0.70 1.89 2.44
CA LEU A 49 -0.40 2.08 1.51
C LEU A 49 -0.12 1.27 0.24
N VAL A 50 -1.07 0.44 -0.16
CA VAL A 50 -1.04 -0.25 -1.45
C VAL A 50 -2.23 0.25 -2.23
N THR A 51 -2.00 0.83 -3.40
CA THR A 51 -3.10 1.41 -4.17
C THR A 51 -3.02 1.05 -5.64
N ASP A 52 -4.18 0.83 -6.24
CA ASP A 52 -4.30 0.77 -7.68
C ASP A 52 -3.90 2.13 -8.27
N PHE A 53 -3.37 2.13 -9.47
CA PHE A 53 -3.06 3.38 -10.15
C PHE A 53 -4.32 4.02 -10.71
N ARG A 54 -5.08 3.27 -11.51
CA ARG A 54 -6.27 3.80 -12.15
C ARG A 54 -7.50 3.65 -11.26
N MET A 55 -8.01 4.77 -10.84
CA MET A 55 -9.24 4.84 -10.06
C MET A 55 -10.02 6.05 -10.51
N GLU A 56 -11.33 6.01 -10.37
CA GLU A 56 -12.16 7.13 -10.70
C GLU A 56 -11.83 8.29 -9.75
N GLY A 57 -11.72 9.47 -10.30
CA GLY A 57 -11.34 10.67 -9.56
C GLY A 57 -9.83 10.75 -9.43
N MET A 58 -9.32 10.48 -8.25
CA MET A 58 -7.89 10.57 -7.95
C MET A 58 -7.18 9.28 -8.31
N ASN A 59 -6.05 9.37 -9.03
CA ASN A 59 -5.26 8.17 -9.31
C ASN A 59 -4.30 7.86 -8.14
N GLY A 60 -3.62 6.71 -8.24
CA GLY A 60 -2.76 6.25 -7.14
C GLY A 60 -1.58 7.15 -6.84
N VAL A 61 -1.02 7.80 -7.84
CA VAL A 61 0.11 8.72 -7.64
C VAL A 61 -0.36 9.98 -6.91
N GLU A 62 -1.52 10.48 -7.29
CA GLU A 62 -2.11 11.63 -6.61
C GLU A 62 -2.44 11.30 -5.16
N LEU A 63 -2.95 10.09 -4.93
CA LEU A 63 -3.24 9.63 -3.58
C LEU A 63 -1.95 9.56 -2.76
N ALA A 64 -0.88 9.02 -3.33
CA ALA A 64 0.41 8.92 -2.65
C ALA A 64 0.90 10.30 -2.21
N ARG A 65 0.81 11.27 -3.11
CA ARG A 65 1.24 12.63 -2.79
C ARG A 65 0.43 13.22 -1.65
N LYS A 66 -0.88 13.03 -1.69
CA LYS A 66 -1.76 13.58 -0.64
C LYS A 66 -1.53 12.90 0.71
N VAL A 67 -1.31 11.59 0.71
CA VAL A 67 -0.99 10.89 1.95
C VAL A 67 0.31 11.41 2.53
N HIS A 68 1.31 11.64 1.69
CA HIS A 68 2.62 12.11 2.14
C HIS A 68 2.61 13.55 2.66
N GLU A 69 1.58 14.32 2.36
CA GLU A 69 1.44 15.66 2.95
C GLU A 69 1.32 15.59 4.48
N LYS A 70 0.70 14.54 4.99
CA LYS A 70 0.52 14.36 6.43
C LYS A 70 1.34 13.20 7.00
N HIS A 71 1.65 12.22 6.18
CA HIS A 71 2.32 10.99 6.61
C HIS A 71 3.47 10.67 5.67
N PRO A 72 4.53 11.50 5.66
CA PRO A 72 5.62 11.32 4.70
C PRO A 72 6.43 10.04 4.90
N GLU A 73 6.28 9.41 6.07
CA GLU A 73 7.02 8.18 6.38
C GLU A 73 6.35 6.92 5.85
N VAL A 74 5.09 7.01 5.39
CA VAL A 74 4.36 5.82 4.95
C VAL A 74 4.80 5.40 3.55
N PRO A 75 5.35 4.19 3.37
CA PRO A 75 5.69 3.74 2.03
C PRO A 75 4.43 3.48 1.20
N VAL A 76 4.49 3.79 -0.08
CA VAL A 76 3.37 3.60 -1.00
C VAL A 76 3.79 2.68 -2.13
N ILE A 77 3.02 1.62 -2.33
CA ILE A 77 3.19 0.69 -3.44
C ILE A 77 2.02 0.87 -4.39
N ILE A 78 2.32 1.05 -5.67
CA ILE A 78 1.28 1.13 -6.71
C ILE A 78 1.15 -0.22 -7.39
N VAL A 79 -0.09 -0.63 -7.63
CA VAL A 79 -0.42 -1.83 -8.39
C VAL A 79 -1.16 -1.38 -9.64
N THR A 80 -0.75 -1.89 -10.81
CA THR A 80 -1.36 -1.46 -12.06
C THR A 80 -1.53 -2.63 -13.01
N GLY A 81 -2.59 -2.59 -13.80
CA GLY A 81 -2.80 -3.55 -14.88
C GLY A 81 -2.30 -3.05 -16.24
N TYR A 82 -1.64 -1.89 -16.27
CA TYR A 82 -1.29 -1.21 -17.53
C TYR A 82 0.19 -0.96 -17.60
N GLY A 83 1.10 -1.44 -17.55
CA GLY A 83 2.50 -1.12 -17.70
C GLY A 83 3.03 -0.21 -16.61
N PRO A 84 4.30 0.10 -16.66
CA PRO A 84 4.97 0.86 -15.60
C PRO A 84 4.38 2.25 -15.39
N VAL A 85 4.35 2.68 -14.15
CA VAL A 85 3.89 4.00 -13.77
C VAL A 85 5.05 4.72 -13.09
N ASP A 86 5.31 5.94 -13.51
CA ASP A 86 6.29 6.77 -12.85
C ASP A 86 5.61 7.45 -11.66
N GLY A 87 5.86 6.94 -10.48
CA GLY A 87 5.29 7.48 -9.26
C GLY A 87 6.12 8.56 -8.60
N GLY A 88 7.31 8.83 -9.14
CA GLY A 88 8.21 9.80 -8.56
C GLY A 88 8.67 9.41 -7.16
N LYS A 89 8.93 10.43 -6.37
CA LYS A 89 9.48 10.23 -5.01
C LYS A 89 8.47 9.67 -4.02
N ASP A 90 7.20 9.74 -4.33
CA ASP A 90 6.15 9.33 -3.39
C ASP A 90 5.82 7.85 -3.46
N VAL A 91 6.38 7.12 -4.41
CA VAL A 91 6.08 5.71 -4.63
C VAL A 91 7.36 4.90 -4.55
N VAL A 92 7.37 3.88 -3.68
CA VAL A 92 8.57 3.07 -3.47
C VAL A 92 8.61 1.83 -4.35
N ALA A 93 7.48 1.40 -4.89
CA ALA A 93 7.44 0.25 -5.80
C ALA A 93 6.18 0.32 -6.65
N CYS A 94 6.28 -0.23 -7.85
CA CYS A 94 5.16 -0.35 -8.77
C CYS A 94 5.10 -1.80 -9.24
N LEU A 95 3.97 -2.47 -9.01
CA LEU A 95 3.80 -3.87 -9.33
C LEU A 95 2.70 -4.03 -10.37
N GLN A 96 2.83 -5.05 -11.21
CA GLN A 96 1.78 -5.41 -12.15
C GLN A 96 0.73 -6.27 -11.44
N LYS A 97 -0.55 -6.05 -11.75
CA LYS A 97 -1.62 -6.81 -11.12
C LYS A 97 -1.50 -8.32 -11.34
N GLU A 98 -0.99 -8.72 -12.49
CA GLU A 98 -0.82 -10.13 -12.80
C GLU A 98 0.24 -10.80 -11.94
N ASP A 99 1.16 -10.01 -11.37
CA ASP A 99 2.22 -10.51 -10.49
C ASP A 99 1.97 -10.15 -9.03
N LEU A 100 0.71 -9.86 -8.68
CA LEU A 100 0.40 -9.28 -7.39
C LEU A 100 0.91 -10.12 -6.21
N PHE A 101 0.52 -11.36 -6.14
CA PHE A 101 1.00 -12.26 -5.10
C PHE A 101 1.85 -13.36 -5.75
N PRO A 102 2.98 -13.74 -5.18
CA PRO A 102 3.56 -13.38 -3.89
C PRO A 102 4.40 -12.10 -3.88
N THR A 103 4.61 -11.44 -5.04
CA THR A 103 5.51 -10.28 -5.12
C THR A 103 5.12 -9.17 -4.14
N LEU A 104 3.83 -8.89 -4.03
CA LEU A 104 3.37 -7.86 -3.09
C LEU A 104 3.75 -8.20 -1.66
N LEU A 105 3.61 -9.46 -1.25
CA LEU A 105 3.98 -9.87 0.10
C LEU A 105 5.45 -9.65 0.37
N GLU A 106 6.31 -9.94 -0.59
CA GLU A 106 7.74 -9.71 -0.45
C GLU A 106 8.05 -8.22 -0.28
N LYS A 107 7.40 -7.37 -1.09
CA LYS A 107 7.63 -5.93 -1.01
C LYS A 107 7.12 -5.37 0.30
N ILE A 108 5.96 -5.81 0.75
CA ILE A 108 5.43 -5.35 2.02
C ILE A 108 6.39 -5.70 3.15
N LYS A 109 6.89 -6.92 3.18
CA LYS A 109 7.85 -7.33 4.20
C LYS A 109 9.11 -6.48 4.15
N THR A 110 9.63 -6.25 2.96
CA THR A 110 10.83 -5.43 2.79
C THR A 110 10.64 -4.04 3.38
N PHE A 111 9.58 -3.35 2.99
CA PHE A 111 9.40 -1.97 3.41
C PHE A 111 8.96 -1.83 4.86
N LEU A 112 8.19 -2.75 5.39
CA LEU A 112 7.80 -2.71 6.79
C LEU A 112 8.95 -3.11 7.71
N ASP A 113 9.75 -4.10 7.32
CA ASP A 113 10.90 -4.50 8.10
C ASP A 113 11.95 -3.38 8.16
N GLU A 114 12.13 -2.65 7.07
CA GLU A 114 13.05 -1.53 7.05
C GLU A 114 12.56 -0.39 7.95
N LYS A 115 11.24 -0.18 8.04
CA LYS A 115 10.67 0.83 8.93
C LYS A 115 10.86 0.48 10.40
N THR A 116 10.89 -0.80 10.71
CA THR A 116 10.95 -1.26 12.08
C THR A 116 12.41 -1.27 12.54
N PRO A 117 12.74 -0.60 13.65
CA PRO A 117 14.09 -0.67 14.18
C PRO A 117 14.46 -2.13 14.42
N GLN A 118 15.65 -2.50 13.96
CA GLN A 118 16.11 -3.87 14.07
C GLN A 118 16.98 -4.04 15.30
N PRO A 119 16.95 -5.22 15.92
CA PRO A 119 17.87 -5.49 17.02
C PRO A 119 19.31 -5.36 16.56
N VAL A 120 20.15 -4.87 17.46
CA VAL A 120 21.56 -4.67 17.14
C VAL A 120 22.23 -5.98 16.71
N SER A 121 21.78 -7.07 17.25
CA SER A 121 22.35 -8.36 16.92
C SER A 121 22.34 -8.67 15.42
N ARG A 122 21.49 -8.00 14.68
CA ARG A 122 21.46 -8.21 13.23
C ARG A 122 22.72 -7.78 12.53
N THR A 123 23.45 -6.88 13.13
CA THR A 123 24.62 -6.31 12.48
C THR A 123 25.84 -7.19 12.58
N ALA A 124 25.78 -8.15 13.42
CA ALA A 124 26.92 -9.02 13.63
C ALA A 124 27.26 -9.81 12.38
#